data_7e4c0745f8a0022783203d2f30ac291d
#
_entry.id   7e4c0745f8a0022783203d2f30ac291d
#
_cell.length_a   1.000
_cell.length_b   1.000
_cell.length_c   1.000
_cell.angle_alpha   90.00
_cell.angle_beta   90.00
_cell.angle_gamma   90.00
#
_symmetry.space_group_name_H-M   'P 1'
#
loop_
_entity.id
_entity.type
_entity.pdbx_description
1 polymer ?
#
loop_
_entity_poly.entity_id
_entity_poly.type
_entity_poly.pdbx_seq_one_letter_code
_entity_poly.pdbx_strand_id
1 'polypeptide(L)'
;MTPNISKHTLQRLPMYLSYIQGLPEDAPKNISATTIAEALQLNDVQVRKDLASVSSSGKPKVGYNVKDLIAELEAFLGYNDIDNAVIVGAGSLGKALLNYSGFKAYGLNIIAAFDLCEEPTEFQGKTVFPIAQLGSFCRKVNVHIGIITVPASSAQEICCLLYTSPSPRD
;
A
#
# COMPACT_ATOMS: atom_id res chain seq x y z
N MET A 1 6.26 9.35 -19.34
CA MET A 1 4.88 8.92 -19.71
C MET A 1 4.55 7.70 -18.89
N THR A 2 3.64 7.81 -17.93
CA THR A 2 3.15 6.66 -17.18
C THR A 2 2.38 5.76 -18.15
N PRO A 3 2.72 4.48 -18.29
CA PRO A 3 1.99 3.57 -19.16
C PRO A 3 0.53 3.53 -18.70
N ASN A 4 -0.39 3.61 -19.66
CA ASN A 4 -1.83 3.52 -19.38
C ASN A 4 -2.18 2.07 -19.04
N ILE A 5 -2.01 1.71 -17.76
CA ILE A 5 -2.22 0.36 -17.25
C ILE A 5 -3.67 0.20 -16.83
N SER A 6 -4.29 -0.91 -17.21
CA SER A 6 -5.68 -1.19 -16.86
C SER A 6 -5.84 -1.42 -15.35
N LYS A 7 -7.02 -1.06 -14.81
CA LYS A 7 -7.37 -1.35 -13.41
C LYS A 7 -7.21 -2.83 -13.05
N HIS A 8 -7.55 -3.71 -13.96
CA HIS A 8 -7.40 -5.16 -13.75
C HIS A 8 -5.94 -5.61 -13.70
N THR A 9 -5.06 -5.00 -14.49
CA THR A 9 -3.62 -5.24 -14.40
C THR A 9 -3.10 -4.81 -13.03
N LEU A 10 -3.43 -3.59 -12.58
CA LEU A 10 -3.04 -3.09 -11.25
C LEU A 10 -3.49 -4.00 -10.09
N GLN A 11 -4.66 -4.63 -10.21
CA GLN A 11 -5.14 -5.58 -9.20
C GLN A 11 -4.35 -6.90 -9.17
N ARG A 12 -3.76 -7.32 -10.30
CA ARG A 12 -3.00 -8.57 -10.38
C ARG A 12 -1.53 -8.43 -10.02
N LEU A 13 -0.91 -7.28 -10.25
CA LEU A 13 0.52 -7.08 -9.98
C LEU A 13 0.93 -7.41 -8.53
N PRO A 14 0.17 -7.03 -7.48
CA PRO A 14 0.48 -7.44 -6.11
C PRO A 14 0.44 -8.96 -5.90
N MET A 15 -0.43 -9.68 -6.61
CA MET A 15 -0.49 -11.14 -6.54
C MET A 15 0.77 -11.78 -7.12
N TYR A 16 1.26 -11.24 -8.25
CA TYR A 16 2.52 -11.70 -8.86
C TYR A 16 3.70 -11.46 -7.92
N LEU A 17 3.79 -10.25 -7.36
CA LEU A 17 4.85 -9.90 -6.41
C LEU A 17 4.84 -10.80 -5.18
N SER A 18 3.68 -11.01 -4.56
CA SER A 18 3.53 -11.89 -3.39
C SER A 18 3.94 -13.32 -3.69
N TYR A 19 3.57 -13.85 -4.85
CA TYR A 19 3.98 -15.19 -5.27
C TYR A 19 5.50 -15.29 -5.44
N ILE A 20 6.12 -14.31 -6.12
CA ILE A 20 7.55 -14.31 -6.41
C ILE A 20 8.37 -14.13 -5.13
N GLN A 21 7.93 -13.29 -4.20
CA GLN A 21 8.56 -13.11 -2.89
C GLN A 21 8.45 -14.35 -1.99
N GLY A 22 7.40 -15.15 -2.17
CA GLY A 22 7.19 -16.41 -1.45
C GLY A 22 7.96 -17.60 -2.02
N LEU A 23 8.75 -17.43 -3.07
CA LEU A 23 9.56 -18.52 -3.62
C LEU A 23 10.64 -18.97 -2.62
N PRO A 24 10.94 -20.26 -2.52
CA PRO A 24 12.00 -20.76 -1.65
C PRO A 24 13.38 -20.27 -2.10
N GLU A 25 14.35 -20.23 -1.17
CA GLU A 25 15.71 -19.69 -1.44
C GLU A 25 16.48 -20.45 -2.53
N ASP A 26 16.16 -21.72 -2.73
CA ASP A 26 16.73 -22.58 -3.76
C ASP A 26 15.98 -22.51 -5.11
N ALA A 27 14.98 -21.64 -5.23
CA ALA A 27 14.27 -21.44 -6.48
C ALA A 27 15.20 -20.94 -7.61
N PRO A 28 14.84 -21.23 -8.87
CA PRO A 28 15.63 -20.77 -10.02
C PRO A 28 15.79 -19.23 -10.01
N LYS A 29 16.98 -18.75 -10.39
CA LYS A 29 17.24 -17.30 -10.49
C LYS A 29 16.35 -16.57 -11.49
N ASN A 30 15.80 -17.29 -12.47
CA ASN A 30 14.91 -16.75 -13.48
C ASN A 30 13.56 -17.45 -13.42
N ILE A 31 12.50 -16.69 -13.66
CA ILE A 31 11.12 -17.18 -13.69
C ILE A 31 10.42 -16.76 -14.98
N SER A 32 9.62 -17.64 -15.56
CA SER A 32 8.83 -17.35 -16.75
C SER A 32 7.43 -16.81 -16.38
N ALA A 33 6.83 -16.02 -17.27
CA ALA A 33 5.43 -15.63 -17.13
C ALA A 33 4.49 -16.84 -17.11
N THR A 34 4.84 -17.91 -17.82
CA THR A 34 4.09 -19.17 -17.83
C THR A 34 4.11 -19.84 -16.45
N THR A 35 5.28 -19.90 -15.79
CA THR A 35 5.40 -20.45 -14.43
C THR A 35 4.54 -19.68 -13.42
N ILE A 36 4.53 -18.33 -13.50
CA ILE A 36 3.68 -17.49 -12.65
C ILE A 36 2.21 -17.75 -12.94
N ALA A 37 1.85 -17.85 -14.22
CA ALA A 37 0.48 -18.10 -14.66
C ALA A 37 -0.05 -19.45 -14.15
N GLU A 38 0.73 -20.51 -14.29
CA GLU A 38 0.39 -21.84 -13.81
C GLU A 38 0.19 -21.87 -12.29
N ALA A 39 1.11 -21.29 -11.54
CA ALA A 39 1.03 -21.24 -10.07
C ALA A 39 -0.19 -20.47 -9.56
N LEU A 40 -0.56 -19.39 -10.24
CA LEU A 40 -1.70 -18.54 -9.86
C LEU A 40 -3.00 -18.89 -10.59
N GLN A 41 -3.01 -19.95 -11.43
CA GLN A 41 -4.15 -20.38 -12.24
C GLN A 41 -4.69 -19.27 -13.15
N LEU A 42 -3.78 -18.53 -13.79
CA LEU A 42 -4.08 -17.41 -14.68
C LEU A 42 -3.71 -17.76 -16.14
N ASN A 43 -4.17 -16.92 -17.07
CA ASN A 43 -3.79 -17.04 -18.47
C ASN A 43 -2.36 -16.51 -18.69
N ASP A 44 -1.48 -17.31 -19.32
CA ASP A 44 -0.06 -16.99 -19.53
C ASP A 44 0.15 -15.76 -20.44
N VAL A 45 -0.69 -15.57 -21.44
CA VAL A 45 -0.65 -14.40 -22.33
C VAL A 45 -0.98 -13.13 -21.55
N GLN A 46 -1.94 -13.22 -20.60
CA GLN A 46 -2.31 -12.11 -19.74
C GLN A 46 -1.17 -11.75 -18.79
N VAL A 47 -0.59 -12.73 -18.10
CA VAL A 47 0.55 -12.50 -17.18
C VAL A 47 1.73 -11.90 -17.93
N ARG A 48 2.04 -12.40 -19.13
CA ARG A 48 3.12 -11.86 -19.97
C ARG A 48 2.90 -10.41 -20.37
N LYS A 49 1.67 -10.04 -20.75
CA LYS A 49 1.31 -8.65 -21.09
C LYS A 49 1.38 -7.74 -19.87
N ASP A 50 0.88 -8.20 -18.73
CA ASP A 50 0.93 -7.43 -17.49
C ASP A 50 2.37 -7.16 -17.07
N LEU A 51 3.21 -8.18 -17.02
CA LEU A 51 4.62 -8.03 -16.67
C LEU A 51 5.38 -7.13 -17.68
N ALA A 52 5.14 -7.29 -18.97
CA ALA A 52 5.76 -6.46 -19.99
C ALA A 52 5.35 -4.97 -19.92
N SER A 53 4.23 -4.66 -19.28
CA SER A 53 3.79 -3.26 -19.07
C SER A 53 4.53 -2.55 -17.94
N VAL A 54 5.19 -3.30 -17.03
CA VAL A 54 5.84 -2.77 -15.83
C VAL A 54 7.32 -3.13 -15.72
N SER A 55 7.77 -4.13 -16.46
CA SER A 55 9.14 -4.63 -16.45
C SER A 55 9.69 -4.68 -17.89
N SER A 56 10.90 -4.17 -18.05
CA SER A 56 11.66 -4.25 -19.31
C SER A 56 12.72 -5.35 -19.30
N SER A 57 12.89 -6.05 -18.18
CA SER A 57 13.97 -7.02 -17.96
C SER A 57 13.70 -8.42 -18.53
N GLY A 58 12.49 -8.66 -19.07
CA GLY A 58 12.09 -9.93 -19.65
C GLY A 58 12.89 -10.33 -20.89
N LYS A 59 13.53 -11.50 -20.87
CA LYS A 59 14.33 -12.03 -21.98
C LYS A 59 13.63 -13.23 -22.62
N PRO A 60 13.55 -13.27 -23.98
CA PRO A 60 13.00 -14.43 -24.68
C PRO A 60 13.71 -15.72 -24.25
N LYS A 61 12.95 -16.79 -24.03
CA LYS A 61 13.42 -18.13 -23.60
C LYS A 61 14.06 -18.21 -22.21
N VAL A 62 14.37 -17.10 -21.56
CA VAL A 62 15.02 -17.04 -20.22
C VAL A 62 14.01 -16.63 -19.16
N GLY A 63 13.07 -15.75 -19.49
CA GLY A 63 12.13 -15.14 -18.56
C GLY A 63 12.71 -13.91 -17.87
N TYR A 64 12.32 -13.67 -16.64
CA TYR A 64 12.69 -12.53 -15.80
C TYR A 64 13.64 -12.98 -14.70
N ASN A 65 14.67 -12.19 -14.39
CA ASN A 65 15.43 -12.42 -13.17
C ASN A 65 14.53 -12.13 -11.96
N VAL A 66 14.46 -13.03 -11.00
CA VAL A 66 13.54 -12.96 -9.85
C VAL A 66 13.78 -11.69 -9.03
N LYS A 67 15.03 -11.35 -8.72
CA LYS A 67 15.38 -10.18 -7.91
C LYS A 67 15.06 -8.87 -8.64
N ASP A 68 15.39 -8.80 -9.93
CA ASP A 68 15.13 -7.61 -10.72
C ASP A 68 13.63 -7.40 -10.89
N LEU A 69 12.87 -8.47 -11.14
CA LEU A 69 11.41 -8.40 -11.28
C LEU A 69 10.72 -7.96 -9.98
N ILE A 70 11.17 -8.44 -8.81
CA ILE A 70 10.67 -7.97 -7.52
C ILE A 70 10.90 -6.47 -7.40
N ALA A 71 12.14 -6.00 -7.62
CA ALA A 71 12.48 -4.58 -7.50
C ALA A 71 11.68 -3.69 -8.46
N GLU A 72 11.48 -4.12 -9.71
CA GLU A 72 10.68 -3.39 -10.71
C GLU A 72 9.19 -3.34 -10.31
N LEU A 73 8.62 -4.44 -9.80
CA LEU A 73 7.24 -4.48 -9.33
C LEU A 73 7.04 -3.63 -8.08
N GLU A 74 7.95 -3.69 -7.10
CA GLU A 74 7.91 -2.86 -5.89
C GLU A 74 7.99 -1.37 -6.22
N ALA A 75 8.91 -0.99 -7.10
CA ALA A 75 9.04 0.39 -7.57
C ALA A 75 7.78 0.86 -8.30
N PHE A 76 7.20 0.02 -9.16
CA PHE A 76 5.99 0.35 -9.89
C PHE A 76 4.76 0.49 -8.98
N LEU A 77 4.64 -0.38 -7.97
CA LEU A 77 3.54 -0.36 -6.99
C LEU A 77 3.72 0.71 -5.91
N GLY A 78 4.85 1.44 -5.91
CA GLY A 78 5.14 2.47 -4.91
C GLY A 78 5.52 1.93 -3.54
N TYR A 79 5.90 0.66 -3.42
CA TYR A 79 6.25 0.05 -2.13
C TYR A 79 7.56 0.61 -1.55
N ASN A 80 8.38 1.24 -2.39
CA ASN A 80 9.59 1.94 -1.98
C ASN A 80 9.32 3.37 -1.51
N ASP A 81 8.14 3.92 -1.81
CA ASP A 81 7.71 5.22 -1.34
C ASP A 81 6.97 5.04 0.00
N ILE A 82 7.45 5.71 1.05
CA ILE A 82 6.82 5.63 2.36
C ILE A 82 5.75 6.72 2.45
N ASP A 83 4.50 6.32 2.30
CA ASP A 83 3.36 7.19 2.51
C ASP A 83 2.93 7.20 3.99
N ASN A 84 2.98 8.39 4.60
CA ASN A 84 2.46 8.56 5.94
C ASN A 84 0.93 8.55 5.94
N ALA A 85 0.37 7.73 6.80
CA ALA A 85 -1.06 7.61 7.01
C ALA A 85 -1.46 7.96 8.44
N VAL A 86 -2.68 8.46 8.59
CA VAL A 86 -3.33 8.62 9.89
C VAL A 86 -4.63 7.82 9.92
N ILE A 87 -5.01 7.36 11.10
CA ILE A 87 -6.29 6.70 11.34
C ILE A 87 -7.24 7.69 12.02
N VAL A 88 -8.49 7.74 11.59
CA VAL A 88 -9.55 8.47 12.27
C VAL A 88 -10.59 7.49 12.78
N GLY A 89 -10.69 7.41 14.11
CA GLY A 89 -11.44 6.42 14.87
C GLY A 89 -10.49 5.41 15.54
N ALA A 90 -10.22 5.56 16.83
CA ALA A 90 -9.38 4.64 17.61
C ALA A 90 -10.19 3.59 18.38
N GLY A 91 -11.29 3.13 17.82
CA GLY A 91 -12.04 1.95 18.28
C GLY A 91 -11.25 0.65 18.08
N SER A 92 -11.90 -0.49 18.25
CA SER A 92 -11.23 -1.80 18.13
C SER A 92 -10.52 -1.99 16.79
N LEU A 93 -11.17 -1.64 15.67
CA LEU A 93 -10.57 -1.74 14.34
C LEU A 93 -9.40 -0.75 14.17
N GLY A 94 -9.60 0.52 14.53
CA GLY A 94 -8.55 1.54 14.42
C GLY A 94 -7.30 1.19 15.21
N LYS A 95 -7.46 0.70 16.45
CA LYS A 95 -6.36 0.22 17.29
C LYS A 95 -5.64 -1.00 16.70
N ALA A 96 -6.39 -1.95 16.12
CA ALA A 96 -5.81 -3.11 15.46
C ALA A 96 -4.96 -2.70 14.25
N LEU A 97 -5.47 -1.80 13.41
CA LEU A 97 -4.73 -1.27 12.25
C LEU A 97 -3.53 -0.44 12.69
N LEU A 98 -3.68 0.39 13.74
CA LEU A 98 -2.60 1.23 14.26
C LEU A 98 -1.36 0.40 14.62
N ASN A 99 -1.56 -0.79 15.17
CA ASN A 99 -0.48 -1.68 15.60
C ASN A 99 -0.01 -2.69 14.56
N TYR A 100 -0.68 -2.79 13.45
CA TYR A 100 -0.28 -3.76 12.43
C TYR A 100 1.00 -3.35 11.72
N SER A 101 2.10 -4.05 12.00
CA SER A 101 3.43 -3.76 11.45
C SER A 101 3.58 -4.09 9.96
N GLY A 102 2.71 -4.95 9.43
CA GLY A 102 2.77 -5.41 8.04
C GLY A 102 2.57 -4.29 7.00
N PHE A 103 1.94 -3.18 7.35
CA PHE A 103 1.74 -2.05 6.43
C PHE A 103 3.04 -1.45 5.90
N LYS A 104 4.11 -1.45 6.70
CA LYS A 104 5.42 -0.91 6.28
C LYS A 104 6.00 -1.66 5.08
N ALA A 105 5.75 -2.97 4.98
CA ALA A 105 6.18 -3.78 3.85
C ALA A 105 5.52 -3.36 2.52
N TYR A 106 4.41 -2.61 2.60
CA TYR A 106 3.66 -2.09 1.45
C TYR A 106 3.81 -0.57 1.29
N GLY A 107 4.85 0.03 1.86
CA GLY A 107 5.10 1.47 1.77
C GLY A 107 4.13 2.34 2.60
N LEU A 108 3.31 1.76 3.50
CA LEU A 108 2.37 2.50 4.32
C LEU A 108 2.85 2.62 5.77
N ASN A 109 3.08 3.85 6.23
CA ASN A 109 3.50 4.14 7.59
C ASN A 109 2.37 4.84 8.37
N ILE A 110 1.70 4.13 9.27
CA ILE A 110 0.68 4.72 10.13
C ILE A 110 1.37 5.43 11.30
N ILE A 111 1.32 6.76 11.31
CA ILE A 111 2.08 7.61 12.24
C ILE A 111 1.28 8.02 13.47
N ALA A 112 -0.05 8.13 13.38
CA ALA A 112 -0.92 8.55 14.47
C ALA A 112 -2.35 8.08 14.25
N ALA A 113 -3.15 8.11 15.32
CA ALA A 113 -4.60 7.99 15.23
C ALA A 113 -5.28 9.22 15.85
N PHE A 114 -6.54 9.46 15.49
CA PHE A 114 -7.39 10.54 15.97
C PHE A 114 -8.73 9.99 16.42
N ASP A 115 -9.24 10.48 17.56
CA ASP A 115 -10.55 10.07 18.09
C ASP A 115 -11.21 11.22 18.86
N LEU A 116 -12.44 11.00 19.30
CA LEU A 116 -13.16 11.86 20.22
C LEU A 116 -12.59 11.69 21.63
N CYS A 117 -11.46 12.33 21.91
CA CYS A 117 -10.84 12.41 23.23
C CYS A 117 -10.50 13.86 23.52
N GLU A 118 -10.43 14.22 24.79
CA GLU A 118 -10.10 15.59 25.22
C GLU A 118 -8.59 15.84 25.19
N GLU A 119 -7.81 14.82 25.53
CA GLU A 119 -6.35 14.86 25.58
C GLU A 119 -5.72 13.73 24.77
N PRO A 120 -4.47 13.92 24.29
CA PRO A 120 -3.72 12.86 23.64
C PRO A 120 -3.53 11.66 24.59
N THR A 121 -3.77 10.46 24.07
CA THR A 121 -3.54 9.20 24.78
C THR A 121 -2.53 8.35 24.03
N GLU A 122 -1.81 7.50 24.74
CA GLU A 122 -0.85 6.59 24.14
C GLU A 122 -1.43 5.17 24.04
N PHE A 123 -1.24 4.52 22.89
CA PHE A 123 -1.61 3.14 22.68
C PHE A 123 -0.45 2.39 22.00
N GLN A 124 0.21 1.52 22.76
CA GLN A 124 1.35 0.68 22.31
C GLN A 124 2.45 1.48 21.56
N GLY A 125 2.89 2.58 22.15
CA GLY A 125 3.96 3.42 21.60
C GLY A 125 3.53 4.34 20.45
N LYS A 126 2.22 4.44 20.16
CA LYS A 126 1.67 5.40 19.21
C LYS A 126 0.63 6.30 19.88
N THR A 127 0.59 7.55 19.44
CA THR A 127 -0.30 8.55 20.03
C THR A 127 -1.66 8.56 19.32
N VAL A 128 -2.72 8.59 20.11
CA VAL A 128 -4.09 8.90 19.69
C VAL A 128 -4.38 10.34 20.10
N PHE A 129 -4.57 11.21 19.14
CA PHE A 129 -4.83 12.64 19.33
C PHE A 129 -6.32 12.97 19.32
N PRO A 130 -6.74 14.06 19.97
CA PRO A 130 -8.06 14.63 19.76
C PRO A 130 -8.32 14.94 18.28
N ILE A 131 -9.53 14.62 17.80
CA ILE A 131 -9.92 14.86 16.41
C ILE A 131 -9.78 16.34 16.00
N ALA A 132 -9.96 17.28 16.95
CA ALA A 132 -9.77 18.70 16.72
C ALA A 132 -8.34 19.08 16.29
N GLN A 133 -7.35 18.23 16.56
CA GLN A 133 -5.96 18.46 16.19
C GLN A 133 -5.61 17.92 14.80
N LEU A 134 -6.50 17.18 14.13
CA LEU A 134 -6.26 16.52 12.83
C LEU A 134 -5.73 17.51 11.78
N GLY A 135 -6.45 18.62 11.56
CA GLY A 135 -6.07 19.60 10.55
C GLY A 135 -4.72 20.28 10.84
N SER A 136 -4.42 20.57 12.11
CA SER A 136 -3.13 21.15 12.49
C SER A 136 -1.98 20.16 12.39
N PHE A 137 -2.24 18.89 12.66
CA PHE A 137 -1.29 17.78 12.52
C PHE A 137 -0.93 17.56 11.04
N CYS A 138 -1.94 17.44 10.16
CA CYS A 138 -1.72 17.23 8.73
C CYS A 138 -0.96 18.38 8.05
N ARG A 139 -1.08 19.61 8.56
CA ARG A 139 -0.26 20.76 8.09
C ARG A 139 1.20 20.67 8.50
N LYS A 140 1.51 20.07 9.65
CA LYS A 140 2.88 19.98 10.18
C LYS A 140 3.62 18.74 9.68
N VAL A 141 2.88 17.66 9.41
CA VAL A 141 3.43 16.38 9.01
C VAL A 141 2.86 16.04 7.65
N ASN A 142 3.73 15.60 6.74
CA ASN A 142 3.32 15.19 5.40
C ASN A 142 2.48 13.90 5.47
N VAL A 143 1.15 14.05 5.52
CA VAL A 143 0.18 12.96 5.55
C VAL A 143 -0.45 12.81 4.17
N HIS A 144 -0.34 11.63 3.57
CA HIS A 144 -0.87 11.35 2.24
C HIS A 144 -2.20 10.57 2.29
N ILE A 145 -2.41 9.79 3.35
CA ILE A 145 -3.54 8.84 3.44
C ILE A 145 -4.26 9.01 4.78
N GLY A 146 -5.58 9.17 4.71
CA GLY A 146 -6.47 9.12 5.87
C GLY A 146 -7.31 7.83 5.86
N ILE A 147 -7.20 7.01 6.91
CA ILE A 147 -7.95 5.77 7.07
C ILE A 147 -9.11 6.03 8.04
N ILE A 148 -10.35 5.90 7.55
CA ILE A 148 -11.56 6.17 8.34
C ILE A 148 -12.08 4.85 8.93
N THR A 149 -12.11 4.77 10.26
CA THR A 149 -12.57 3.59 11.02
C THR A 149 -13.63 3.96 12.06
N VAL A 150 -14.39 5.03 11.80
CA VAL A 150 -15.53 5.46 12.59
C VAL A 150 -16.83 4.76 12.13
N PRO A 151 -17.90 4.77 12.93
CA PRO A 151 -19.21 4.29 12.49
C PRO A 151 -19.69 5.01 11.22
N ALA A 152 -20.47 4.32 10.39
CA ALA A 152 -20.94 4.83 9.09
C ALA A 152 -21.67 6.18 9.21
N SER A 153 -22.38 6.41 10.31
CA SER A 153 -23.08 7.67 10.60
C SER A 153 -22.16 8.89 10.68
N SER A 154 -20.92 8.71 11.07
CA SER A 154 -19.92 9.79 11.21
C SER A 154 -18.90 9.83 10.06
N ALA A 155 -18.88 8.81 9.21
CA ALA A 155 -17.85 8.66 8.17
C ALA A 155 -17.84 9.82 7.17
N GLN A 156 -19.01 10.36 6.80
CA GLN A 156 -19.12 11.46 5.85
C GLN A 156 -18.52 12.76 6.39
N GLU A 157 -18.78 13.07 7.67
CA GLU A 157 -18.23 14.26 8.34
C GLU A 157 -16.70 14.18 8.40
N ILE A 158 -16.16 13.02 8.79
CA ILE A 158 -14.71 12.78 8.84
C ILE A 158 -14.07 12.85 7.46
N CYS A 159 -14.73 12.32 6.43
CA CYS A 159 -14.26 12.42 5.06
C CYS A 159 -14.15 13.90 4.62
N CYS A 160 -15.16 14.72 4.90
CA CYS A 160 -15.12 16.16 4.63
C CYS A 160 -13.97 16.85 5.38
N LEU A 161 -13.74 16.49 6.67
CA LEU A 161 -12.68 17.05 7.49
C LEU A 161 -11.29 16.72 6.91
N LEU A 162 -11.06 15.49 6.49
CA LEU A 162 -9.81 15.06 5.86
C LEU A 162 -9.60 15.75 4.50
N TYR A 163 -10.64 15.88 3.70
CA TYR A 163 -10.56 16.49 2.38
C TYR A 163 -10.29 18.00 2.43
N THR A 164 -10.80 18.69 3.47
CA THR A 164 -10.60 20.13 3.68
C THR A 164 -9.30 20.43 4.45
N SER A 165 -8.64 19.42 4.97
CA SER A 165 -7.32 19.59 5.59
C SER A 165 -6.29 19.83 4.47
N PRO A 166 -5.60 20.99 4.46
CA PRO A 166 -4.67 21.30 3.38
C PRO A 166 -3.55 20.25 3.31
N SER A 167 -3.38 19.70 2.11
CA SER A 167 -2.24 18.84 1.78
C SER A 167 -0.98 19.70 1.67
N PRO A 168 0.21 19.21 2.06
CA PRO A 168 1.47 19.92 1.85
C PRO A 168 1.85 20.16 0.39
N ARG A 169 1.02 19.73 -0.56
CA ARG A 169 1.24 19.91 -2.01
C ARG A 169 0.52 21.10 -2.63
N ASP A 170 -0.22 21.88 -1.83
CA ASP A 170 -0.89 23.11 -2.28
C ASP A 170 -0.06 24.35 -1.96
#